data_17b753eeb4d317b7cb1c6259ac64b08b
#
_entry.id   17b753eeb4d317b7cb1c6259ac64b08b
#
_cell.length_a   1.000
_cell.length_b   1.000
_cell.length_c   1.000
_cell.angle_alpha   90.00
_cell.angle_beta   90.00
_cell.angle_gamma   90.00
#
_symmetry.space_group_name_H-M   'P 1'
#
loop_
_entity.id
_entity.type
_entity.pdbx_description
1 polymer ?
#
loop_
_entity_poly.entity_id
_entity_poly.type
_entity_poly.pdbx_seq_one_letter_code
_entity_poly.pdbx_strand_id
1 'polypeptide(L)'
;EPVVVPHTAKLRIGVPLDDEQIPQITSRYTYTMPYDSLYLDWHKLNHELDCRISEFGLFVHTFNTLLPPEKYYAQHPEYYAMVKGRRVATQPCLSNPQVLEIVCDELSRRIAANPEAKYWSVSANDNYGYCTCPECAKIDAEEESPAGSVVRFANKVAARFPDKTISTLGYLYSRKAPKTKPAPNVNIMFCSIECDRHMPIADDPGSADFRRDMEAWAALTDNIFVWDYCGSFKELQMPTPGFGVMQSNIQYFVRNGVKIFFEQCSGPMGSEFHQLRGYLAAKLLWDPELDFDATMNDFLNGYYGAAGP
;
A
#
# COMPACT_ATOMS: atom_id res chain seq x y z
N GLU A 1 12.94 19.33 7.93
CA GLU A 1 13.66 18.87 9.13
C GLU A 1 14.95 19.65 9.23
N PRO A 2 15.18 20.43 10.30
CA PRO A 2 16.52 20.94 10.50
C PRO A 2 17.42 19.74 10.78
N VAL A 3 18.34 19.47 9.87
CA VAL A 3 19.40 18.50 10.14
C VAL A 3 20.20 19.05 11.32
N VAL A 4 20.02 18.47 12.49
CA VAL A 4 20.84 18.81 13.64
C VAL A 4 22.19 18.13 13.44
N VAL A 5 23.09 18.83 12.79
CA VAL A 5 24.47 18.39 12.66
C VAL A 5 25.24 18.94 13.88
N PRO A 6 25.67 18.07 14.81
CA PRO A 6 26.49 18.51 15.93
C PRO A 6 27.76 19.18 15.42
N HIS A 7 28.07 20.36 15.93
CA HIS A 7 29.33 21.02 15.60
C HIS A 7 30.47 20.29 16.32
N THR A 8 31.21 19.47 15.60
CA THR A 8 32.38 18.78 16.10
C THR A 8 33.67 19.32 15.52
N ALA A 9 34.61 19.69 16.37
CA ALA A 9 35.93 20.17 15.94
C ALA A 9 36.82 19.08 15.32
N LYS A 10 36.50 17.81 15.56
CA LYS A 10 37.20 16.64 15.00
C LYS A 10 36.21 15.53 14.70
N LEU A 11 36.23 15.04 13.49
CA LEU A 11 35.54 13.83 13.10
C LEU A 11 36.44 12.62 13.31
N ARG A 12 35.95 11.56 13.92
CA ARG A 12 36.59 10.27 14.05
C ARG A 12 35.71 9.22 13.41
N ILE A 13 36.27 8.42 12.53
CA ILE A 13 35.61 7.23 12.01
C ILE A 13 35.81 6.14 13.06
N GLY A 14 34.74 5.84 13.80
CA GLY A 14 34.74 4.86 14.91
C GLY A 14 34.19 3.49 14.56
N VAL A 15 33.79 3.30 13.29
CA VAL A 15 33.17 2.07 12.75
C VAL A 15 34.02 1.53 11.61
N PRO A 16 33.94 0.22 11.28
CA PRO A 16 34.55 -0.31 10.07
C PRO A 16 34.08 0.47 8.84
N LEU A 17 34.99 0.73 7.90
CA LEU A 17 34.67 1.38 6.63
C LEU A 17 33.94 0.46 5.64
N ASP A 18 33.88 -0.82 5.97
CA ASP A 18 33.20 -1.86 5.20
C ASP A 18 32.02 -2.35 6.03
N ASP A 19 30.88 -1.71 5.87
CA ASP A 19 29.62 -2.02 6.57
C ASP A 19 28.50 -2.16 5.54
N GLU A 20 27.89 -3.34 5.45
CA GLU A 20 26.76 -3.64 4.57
C GLU A 20 25.50 -3.83 5.41
N GLN A 21 24.48 -3.05 5.12
CA GLN A 21 23.17 -3.13 5.75
C GLN A 21 22.09 -3.44 4.71
N ILE A 22 21.42 -4.57 4.87
CA ILE A 22 20.34 -5.01 3.98
C ILE A 22 19.03 -4.93 4.77
N PRO A 23 18.13 -3.97 4.45
CA PRO A 23 16.86 -3.85 5.15
C PRO A 23 15.90 -5.00 4.81
N GLN A 24 15.11 -5.44 5.78
CA GLN A 24 14.08 -6.47 5.57
C GLN A 24 12.98 -5.96 4.63
N ILE A 25 12.61 -4.69 4.75
CA ILE A 25 11.67 -4.01 3.85
C ILE A 25 12.47 -3.39 2.71
N THR A 26 12.37 -3.97 1.52
CA THR A 26 13.19 -3.59 0.36
C THR A 26 12.69 -2.33 -0.35
N SER A 27 11.38 -2.08 -0.31
CA SER A 27 10.77 -0.85 -0.86
C SER A 27 9.95 -0.16 0.22
N ARG A 28 10.31 1.10 0.49
CA ARG A 28 9.82 1.88 1.64
C ARG A 28 9.30 3.22 1.16
N TYR A 29 8.02 3.44 1.36
CA TYR A 29 7.32 4.67 0.98
C TYR A 29 6.64 5.27 2.20
N THR A 30 6.70 6.59 2.33
CA THR A 30 5.95 7.32 3.35
C THR A 30 5.19 8.47 2.70
N TYR A 31 4.03 8.80 3.24
CA TYR A 31 3.28 9.99 2.84
C TYR A 31 3.38 11.03 3.95
N THR A 32 4.53 11.68 4.02
CA THR A 32 4.83 12.77 4.96
C THR A 32 5.53 13.90 4.23
N MET A 33 5.40 15.13 4.71
CA MET A 33 6.22 16.25 4.25
C MET A 33 7.52 16.34 5.08
N PRO A 34 8.63 16.79 4.52
CA PRO A 34 8.83 17.21 3.14
C PRO A 34 9.07 16.05 2.17
N TYR A 35 8.65 16.22 0.90
CA TYR A 35 8.87 15.23 -0.18
C TYR A 35 10.05 15.62 -1.07
N ASP A 36 11.02 16.38 -0.58
CA ASP A 36 12.19 16.65 -1.39
C ASP A 36 13.10 15.43 -1.48
N SER A 37 13.81 15.33 -2.59
CA SER A 37 14.69 14.19 -2.87
C SER A 37 15.78 14.04 -1.81
N LEU A 38 16.28 15.14 -1.26
CA LEU A 38 17.32 15.10 -0.22
C LEU A 38 16.81 14.43 1.06
N TYR A 39 15.56 14.72 1.48
CA TYR A 39 14.96 14.05 2.63
C TYR A 39 14.78 12.56 2.39
N LEU A 40 14.24 12.18 1.22
CA LEU A 40 14.01 10.79 0.86
C LEU A 40 15.33 10.01 0.79
N ASP A 41 16.35 10.56 0.14
CA ASP A 41 17.68 9.94 0.06
C ASP A 41 18.33 9.80 1.44
N TRP A 42 18.28 10.85 2.26
CA TRP A 42 18.84 10.84 3.61
C TRP A 42 18.21 9.76 4.50
N HIS A 43 16.90 9.60 4.38
CA HIS A 43 16.15 8.59 5.15
C HIS A 43 16.05 7.24 4.43
N LYS A 44 16.73 7.08 3.27
CA LYS A 44 16.74 5.83 2.49
C LYS A 44 15.34 5.35 2.11
N LEU A 45 14.45 6.29 1.81
CA LEU A 45 13.10 6.04 1.32
C LEU A 45 13.07 6.01 -0.21
N ASN A 46 12.11 5.29 -0.77
CA ASN A 46 11.86 5.34 -2.20
C ASN A 46 11.24 6.69 -2.58
N HIS A 47 11.54 7.18 -3.79
CA HIS A 47 11.06 8.46 -4.26
C HIS A 47 9.58 8.40 -4.62
N GLU A 48 8.85 9.43 -4.23
CA GLU A 48 7.46 9.69 -4.55
C GLU A 48 7.33 10.95 -5.41
N LEU A 49 6.49 10.90 -6.43
CA LEU A 49 6.10 12.07 -7.22
C LEU A 49 4.61 12.33 -7.03
N ASP A 50 4.27 13.53 -6.56
CA ASP A 50 2.88 14.02 -6.45
C ASP A 50 1.91 13.03 -5.79
N CYS A 51 2.27 12.45 -4.64
CA CYS A 51 1.50 11.41 -3.96
C CYS A 51 1.38 10.11 -4.78
N ARG A 52 2.23 9.91 -5.77
CA ARG A 52 2.34 8.68 -6.56
C ARG A 52 3.67 8.02 -6.28
N ILE A 53 3.63 6.73 -6.10
CA ILE A 53 4.84 5.93 -5.96
C ILE A 53 5.51 5.88 -7.33
N SER A 54 6.75 6.36 -7.44
CA SER A 54 7.46 6.59 -8.73
C SER A 54 7.58 5.35 -9.63
N GLU A 55 7.57 4.15 -9.03
CA GLU A 55 7.65 2.89 -9.76
C GLU A 55 6.31 2.45 -10.38
N PHE A 56 5.19 3.15 -10.07
CA PHE A 56 3.88 2.83 -10.59
C PHE A 56 3.54 3.65 -11.84
N GLY A 57 3.19 2.98 -12.90
CA GLY A 57 2.57 3.62 -14.08
C GLY A 57 1.09 3.95 -13.85
N LEU A 58 0.39 3.09 -13.08
CA LEU A 58 -0.91 3.33 -12.49
C LEU A 58 -0.88 2.86 -11.04
N PHE A 59 -1.38 3.68 -10.10
CA PHE A 59 -1.25 3.39 -8.68
C PHE A 59 -2.42 2.58 -8.10
N VAL A 60 -3.59 3.17 -7.84
CA VAL A 60 -4.75 2.49 -7.25
C VAL A 60 -6.07 2.98 -7.82
N HIS A 61 -7.17 2.25 -7.56
CA HIS A 61 -8.54 2.60 -7.98
C HIS A 61 -8.65 2.83 -9.48
N THR A 62 -8.09 1.90 -10.26
CA THR A 62 -7.81 2.12 -11.69
C THR A 62 -8.86 1.59 -12.65
N PHE A 63 -9.88 0.86 -12.17
CA PHE A 63 -10.87 0.29 -13.09
C PHE A 63 -11.61 1.35 -13.91
N ASN A 64 -11.98 2.49 -13.33
CA ASN A 64 -12.60 3.56 -14.11
C ASN A 64 -11.65 4.23 -15.11
N THR A 65 -10.35 4.20 -14.83
CA THR A 65 -9.32 4.68 -15.76
C THR A 65 -9.10 3.71 -16.92
N LEU A 66 -9.17 2.40 -16.65
CA LEU A 66 -8.96 1.35 -17.66
C LEU A 66 -10.23 1.02 -18.45
N LEU A 67 -11.41 1.22 -17.84
CA LEU A 67 -12.72 1.02 -18.43
C LEU A 67 -13.63 2.22 -18.10
N PRO A 68 -13.43 3.39 -18.76
CA PRO A 68 -14.15 4.62 -18.44
C PRO A 68 -15.68 4.49 -18.64
N PRO A 69 -16.49 4.71 -17.59
CA PRO A 69 -17.95 4.58 -17.70
C PRO A 69 -18.58 5.52 -18.70
N GLU A 70 -18.07 6.73 -18.81
CA GLU A 70 -18.53 7.74 -19.77
C GLU A 70 -18.40 7.28 -21.24
N LYS A 71 -17.47 6.38 -21.51
CA LYS A 71 -17.22 5.85 -22.85
C LYS A 71 -18.07 4.61 -23.17
N TYR A 72 -18.28 3.75 -22.18
CA TYR A 72 -18.82 2.41 -22.45
C TYR A 72 -20.19 2.14 -21.82
N TYR A 73 -20.54 2.77 -20.68
CA TYR A 73 -21.69 2.33 -19.88
C TYR A 73 -23.04 2.48 -20.62
N ALA A 74 -23.22 3.55 -21.40
CA ALA A 74 -24.48 3.80 -22.10
C ALA A 74 -24.80 2.73 -23.17
N GLN A 75 -23.77 2.17 -23.82
CA GLN A 75 -23.93 1.19 -24.91
C GLN A 75 -23.68 -0.25 -24.41
N HIS A 76 -22.88 -0.43 -23.37
CA HIS A 76 -22.44 -1.70 -22.84
C HIS A 76 -22.57 -1.76 -21.32
N PRO A 77 -23.79 -1.66 -20.77
CA PRO A 77 -23.99 -1.75 -19.32
C PRO A 77 -23.53 -3.11 -18.74
N GLU A 78 -23.48 -4.17 -19.55
CA GLU A 78 -23.02 -5.50 -19.17
C GLU A 78 -21.52 -5.58 -18.87
N TYR A 79 -20.74 -4.57 -19.23
CA TYR A 79 -19.32 -4.47 -18.86
C TYR A 79 -19.14 -4.06 -17.39
N TYR A 80 -20.19 -3.56 -16.75
CA TYR A 80 -20.15 -3.06 -15.37
C TYR A 80 -20.90 -3.96 -14.40
N ALA A 81 -20.67 -3.71 -13.13
CA ALA A 81 -21.17 -4.51 -12.04
C ALA A 81 -22.69 -4.64 -12.03
N MET A 82 -23.18 -5.84 -11.76
CA MET A 82 -24.55 -6.08 -11.37
C MET A 82 -24.65 -5.97 -9.85
N VAL A 83 -25.36 -4.96 -9.35
CA VAL A 83 -25.57 -4.74 -7.93
C VAL A 83 -27.07 -4.74 -7.67
N LYS A 84 -27.55 -5.60 -6.78
CA LYS A 84 -28.98 -5.76 -6.47
C LYS A 84 -29.85 -5.94 -7.73
N GLY A 85 -29.38 -6.73 -8.69
CA GLY A 85 -30.07 -7.05 -9.93
C GLY A 85 -30.04 -5.97 -11.02
N ARG A 86 -29.30 -4.88 -10.83
CA ARG A 86 -29.19 -3.79 -11.81
C ARG A 86 -27.73 -3.55 -12.17
N ARG A 87 -27.47 -3.25 -13.44
CA ARG A 87 -26.15 -2.82 -13.91
C ARG A 87 -25.87 -1.39 -13.44
N VAL A 88 -24.72 -1.19 -12.82
CA VAL A 88 -24.26 0.11 -12.29
C VAL A 88 -22.77 0.27 -12.55
N ALA A 89 -22.35 1.49 -12.86
CA ALA A 89 -20.96 1.80 -13.21
C ALA A 89 -20.07 2.01 -11.96
N THR A 90 -20.17 1.14 -10.97
CA THR A 90 -19.38 1.20 -9.74
C THR A 90 -18.06 0.45 -9.86
N GLN A 91 -18.11 -0.75 -10.43
CA GLN A 91 -16.98 -1.63 -10.69
C GLN A 91 -17.17 -2.30 -12.05
N PRO A 92 -16.16 -2.89 -12.68
CA PRO A 92 -16.34 -3.72 -13.87
C PRO A 92 -16.96 -5.09 -13.54
N CYS A 93 -17.51 -5.74 -14.55
CA CYS A 93 -17.89 -7.16 -14.51
C CYS A 93 -16.68 -8.02 -14.89
N LEU A 94 -15.93 -8.52 -13.89
CA LEU A 94 -14.65 -9.20 -14.11
C LEU A 94 -14.77 -10.59 -14.75
N SER A 95 -15.99 -11.14 -14.83
CA SER A 95 -16.27 -12.38 -15.59
C SER A 95 -16.53 -12.12 -17.08
N ASN A 96 -16.75 -10.87 -17.49
CA ASN A 96 -16.99 -10.52 -18.89
C ASN A 96 -15.69 -10.52 -19.70
N PRO A 97 -15.55 -11.35 -20.76
CA PRO A 97 -14.31 -11.44 -21.53
C PRO A 97 -13.95 -10.16 -22.29
N GLN A 98 -14.94 -9.36 -22.71
CA GLN A 98 -14.68 -8.10 -23.41
C GLN A 98 -14.03 -7.06 -22.48
N VAL A 99 -14.38 -7.09 -21.19
CA VAL A 99 -13.76 -6.23 -20.17
C VAL A 99 -12.28 -6.54 -20.06
N LEU A 100 -11.89 -7.83 -20.11
CA LEU A 100 -10.48 -8.23 -20.09
C LEU A 100 -9.70 -7.65 -21.28
N GLU A 101 -10.26 -7.76 -22.50
CA GLU A 101 -9.59 -7.24 -23.70
C GLU A 101 -9.46 -5.71 -23.64
N ILE A 102 -10.52 -4.98 -23.29
CA ILE A 102 -10.46 -3.52 -23.17
C ILE A 102 -9.43 -3.07 -22.14
N VAL A 103 -9.38 -3.74 -20.96
CA VAL A 103 -8.42 -3.43 -19.91
C VAL A 103 -6.99 -3.71 -20.38
N CYS A 104 -6.74 -4.82 -21.06
CA CYS A 104 -5.42 -5.15 -21.58
C CYS A 104 -4.97 -4.19 -22.68
N ASP A 105 -5.86 -3.78 -23.60
CA ASP A 105 -5.56 -2.83 -24.67
C ASP A 105 -5.19 -1.45 -24.10
N GLU A 106 -5.98 -0.93 -23.15
CA GLU A 106 -5.68 0.35 -22.51
C GLU A 106 -4.38 0.28 -21.70
N LEU A 107 -4.15 -0.83 -21.01
CA LEU A 107 -2.93 -1.05 -20.25
C LEU A 107 -1.70 -1.12 -21.18
N SER A 108 -1.79 -1.82 -22.32
CA SER A 108 -0.74 -1.87 -23.35
C SER A 108 -0.36 -0.47 -23.83
N ARG A 109 -1.36 0.36 -24.13
CA ARG A 109 -1.15 1.75 -24.56
C ARG A 109 -0.42 2.58 -23.49
N ARG A 110 -0.77 2.40 -22.23
CA ARG A 110 -0.15 3.12 -21.11
C ARG A 110 1.26 2.64 -20.81
N ILE A 111 1.49 1.33 -20.88
CA ILE A 111 2.83 0.74 -20.74
C ILE A 111 3.76 1.24 -21.84
N ALA A 112 3.29 1.30 -23.08
CA ALA A 112 4.07 1.85 -24.18
C ALA A 112 4.44 3.33 -23.99
N ALA A 113 3.59 4.11 -23.31
CA ALA A 113 3.85 5.52 -22.98
C ALA A 113 4.78 5.71 -21.78
N ASN A 114 4.92 4.72 -20.91
CA ASN A 114 5.80 4.76 -19.73
C ASN A 114 6.44 3.37 -19.48
N PRO A 115 7.37 2.94 -20.35
CA PRO A 115 7.94 1.60 -20.31
C PRO A 115 8.79 1.31 -19.06
N GLU A 116 9.31 2.33 -18.39
CA GLU A 116 10.17 2.21 -17.22
C GLU A 116 9.40 1.85 -15.95
N ALA A 117 8.09 2.15 -15.90
CA ALA A 117 7.27 1.79 -14.75
C ALA A 117 7.18 0.27 -14.58
N LYS A 118 7.38 -0.18 -13.35
CA LYS A 118 7.37 -1.60 -12.98
C LYS A 118 5.98 -2.10 -12.62
N TYR A 119 5.24 -1.32 -11.82
CA TYR A 119 3.95 -1.69 -11.28
C TYR A 119 2.80 -1.05 -12.06
N TRP A 120 1.81 -1.85 -12.38
CA TRP A 120 0.61 -1.41 -13.09
C TRP A 120 -0.62 -1.89 -12.36
N SER A 121 -1.32 -0.97 -11.73
CA SER A 121 -2.50 -1.30 -10.96
C SER A 121 -3.69 -1.64 -11.86
N VAL A 122 -4.30 -2.76 -11.54
CA VAL A 122 -5.58 -3.24 -12.08
C VAL A 122 -6.46 -3.54 -10.88
N SER A 123 -7.05 -2.49 -10.32
CA SER A 123 -7.63 -2.55 -8.98
C SER A 123 -8.99 -1.88 -8.87
N ALA A 124 -9.74 -2.33 -7.87
CA ALA A 124 -11.08 -1.87 -7.56
C ALA A 124 -11.15 -0.36 -7.30
N ASN A 125 -12.22 0.26 -7.78
CA ASN A 125 -12.61 1.61 -7.37
C ASN A 125 -12.99 1.62 -5.90
N ASP A 126 -12.86 2.76 -5.23
CA ASP A 126 -13.08 2.90 -3.79
C ASP A 126 -14.57 2.85 -3.41
N ASN A 127 -15.17 1.67 -3.56
CA ASN A 127 -16.55 1.41 -3.17
C ASN A 127 -16.86 -0.10 -3.05
N TYR A 128 -17.96 -0.45 -2.39
CA TYR A 128 -18.44 -1.83 -2.20
C TYR A 128 -19.29 -2.39 -3.36
N GLY A 129 -19.45 -1.65 -4.46
CA GLY A 129 -20.36 -2.00 -5.55
C GLY A 129 -19.81 -3.04 -6.52
N TYR A 130 -19.24 -4.15 -6.03
CA TYR A 130 -18.72 -5.22 -6.88
C TYR A 130 -19.80 -6.03 -7.58
N CYS A 131 -19.43 -6.74 -8.64
CA CYS A 131 -20.37 -7.44 -9.50
C CYS A 131 -20.89 -8.73 -8.86
N THR A 132 -22.21 -8.85 -8.74
CA THR A 132 -22.92 -10.05 -8.28
C THR A 132 -23.76 -10.70 -9.40
N CYS A 133 -23.34 -10.57 -10.67
CA CYS A 133 -23.97 -11.31 -11.74
C CYS A 133 -23.72 -12.83 -11.57
N PRO A 134 -24.53 -13.71 -12.20
CA PRO A 134 -24.43 -15.14 -11.97
C PRO A 134 -23.01 -15.72 -12.12
N GLU A 135 -22.25 -15.25 -13.12
CA GLU A 135 -20.88 -15.73 -13.37
C GLU A 135 -19.89 -15.24 -12.32
N CYS A 136 -19.93 -13.93 -11.93
CA CYS A 136 -19.10 -13.42 -10.86
C CYS A 136 -19.45 -14.08 -9.52
N ALA A 137 -20.75 -14.19 -9.19
CA ALA A 137 -21.21 -14.82 -7.96
C ALA A 137 -20.78 -16.29 -7.87
N LYS A 138 -20.80 -17.03 -8.99
CA LYS A 138 -20.30 -18.41 -9.05
C LYS A 138 -18.81 -18.48 -8.73
N ILE A 139 -18.00 -17.62 -9.35
CA ILE A 139 -16.55 -17.53 -9.07
C ILE A 139 -16.31 -17.23 -7.59
N ASP A 140 -16.96 -16.20 -7.07
CA ASP A 140 -16.76 -15.77 -5.69
C ASP A 140 -17.21 -16.83 -4.66
N ALA A 141 -18.23 -17.61 -4.98
CA ALA A 141 -18.65 -18.76 -4.17
C ALA A 141 -17.63 -19.91 -4.21
N GLU A 142 -17.06 -20.25 -5.37
CA GLU A 142 -15.98 -21.24 -5.52
C GLU A 142 -14.73 -20.84 -4.72
N GLU A 143 -14.41 -19.55 -4.74
CA GLU A 143 -13.25 -18.96 -4.07
C GLU A 143 -13.50 -18.63 -2.59
N GLU A 144 -14.73 -18.73 -2.11
CA GLU A 144 -15.18 -18.33 -0.78
C GLU A 144 -14.88 -16.88 -0.41
N SER A 145 -14.65 -16.05 -1.44
CA SER A 145 -14.31 -14.63 -1.32
C SER A 145 -14.58 -13.88 -2.62
N PRO A 146 -15.09 -12.64 -2.55
CA PRO A 146 -15.18 -11.75 -3.73
C PRO A 146 -13.80 -11.38 -4.30
N ALA A 147 -12.70 -11.56 -3.57
CA ALA A 147 -11.34 -11.46 -4.10
C ALA A 147 -11.05 -12.50 -5.17
N GLY A 148 -11.84 -13.57 -5.26
CA GLY A 148 -11.68 -14.60 -6.27
C GLY A 148 -11.81 -14.08 -7.70
N SER A 149 -12.87 -13.33 -7.98
CA SER A 149 -13.05 -12.66 -9.27
C SER A 149 -11.88 -11.70 -9.56
N VAL A 150 -11.41 -10.97 -8.54
CA VAL A 150 -10.31 -9.99 -8.67
C VAL A 150 -9.00 -10.68 -9.01
N VAL A 151 -8.61 -11.72 -8.26
CA VAL A 151 -7.33 -12.43 -8.48
C VAL A 151 -7.33 -13.19 -9.79
N ARG A 152 -8.44 -13.89 -10.12
CA ARG A 152 -8.55 -14.58 -11.42
C ARG A 152 -8.44 -13.60 -12.60
N PHE A 153 -9.01 -12.40 -12.48
CA PHE A 153 -8.88 -11.36 -13.48
C PHE A 153 -7.46 -10.80 -13.56
N ALA A 154 -6.87 -10.44 -12.41
CA ALA A 154 -5.49 -9.95 -12.34
C ALA A 154 -4.50 -10.96 -12.93
N ASN A 155 -4.65 -12.25 -12.64
CA ASN A 155 -3.83 -13.32 -13.22
C ASN A 155 -3.92 -13.37 -14.76
N LYS A 156 -5.13 -13.21 -15.33
CA LYS A 156 -5.31 -13.16 -16.79
C LYS A 156 -4.64 -11.93 -17.42
N VAL A 157 -4.73 -10.79 -16.74
CA VAL A 157 -4.02 -9.57 -17.18
C VAL A 157 -2.51 -9.78 -17.08
N ALA A 158 -2.02 -10.28 -15.96
CA ALA A 158 -0.60 -10.52 -15.71
C ALA A 158 0.04 -11.47 -16.75
N ALA A 159 -0.71 -12.46 -17.21
CA ALA A 159 -0.27 -13.36 -18.29
C ALA A 159 -0.02 -12.66 -19.64
N ARG A 160 -0.65 -11.49 -19.87
CA ARG A 160 -0.43 -10.68 -21.07
C ARG A 160 0.79 -9.75 -20.95
N PHE A 161 1.28 -9.50 -19.74
CA PHE A 161 2.37 -8.58 -19.42
C PHE A 161 3.40 -9.24 -18.50
N PRO A 162 4.13 -10.27 -18.99
CA PRO A 162 5.05 -11.07 -18.16
C PRO A 162 6.22 -10.25 -17.59
N ASP A 163 6.59 -9.16 -18.24
CA ASP A 163 7.70 -8.28 -17.84
C ASP A 163 7.26 -7.16 -16.89
N LYS A 164 5.98 -7.11 -16.51
CA LYS A 164 5.43 -6.09 -15.63
C LYS A 164 4.78 -6.75 -14.40
N THR A 165 4.75 -6.02 -13.29
CA THR A 165 4.01 -6.43 -12.10
C THR A 165 2.62 -5.82 -12.15
N ILE A 166 1.60 -6.65 -12.12
CA ILE A 166 0.20 -6.23 -12.02
C ILE A 166 -0.16 -6.14 -10.54
N SER A 167 -0.48 -4.93 -10.08
CA SER A 167 -0.89 -4.71 -8.69
C SER A 167 -2.41 -4.68 -8.56
N THR A 168 -2.95 -5.34 -7.55
CA THR A 168 -4.37 -5.28 -7.21
C THR A 168 -4.56 -5.12 -5.71
N LEU A 169 -5.79 -4.81 -5.26
CA LEU A 169 -6.06 -4.48 -3.86
C LEU A 169 -6.62 -5.68 -3.09
N GLY A 170 -6.05 -5.94 -1.91
CA GLY A 170 -6.67 -6.68 -0.81
C GLY A 170 -7.36 -5.69 0.14
N TYR A 171 -8.53 -5.18 -0.26
CA TYR A 171 -9.19 -4.04 0.39
C TYR A 171 -10.71 -4.11 0.27
N LEU A 172 -11.45 -3.61 1.24
CA LEU A 172 -12.91 -3.65 1.29
C LEU A 172 -13.43 -5.07 1.01
N TYR A 173 -14.23 -5.23 -0.06
CA TYR A 173 -14.83 -6.51 -0.42
C TYR A 173 -13.82 -7.58 -0.86
N SER A 174 -12.62 -7.18 -1.29
CA SER A 174 -11.53 -8.10 -1.70
C SER A 174 -10.45 -8.31 -0.62
N ARG A 175 -10.70 -7.90 0.64
CA ARG A 175 -9.73 -8.07 1.73
C ARG A 175 -9.51 -9.54 2.10
N LYS A 176 -10.59 -10.32 2.20
CA LYS A 176 -10.49 -11.77 2.47
C LYS A 176 -9.81 -12.49 1.31
N ALA A 177 -8.75 -13.24 1.59
CA ALA A 177 -8.01 -13.99 0.58
C ALA A 177 -8.89 -15.04 -0.12
N PRO A 178 -8.73 -15.26 -1.45
CA PRO A 178 -9.40 -16.34 -2.19
C PRO A 178 -8.62 -17.66 -2.10
N LYS A 179 -9.09 -18.70 -2.76
CA LYS A 179 -8.34 -19.98 -2.92
C LYS A 179 -7.31 -19.88 -4.05
N THR A 180 -7.63 -19.14 -5.11
CA THR A 180 -6.73 -18.99 -6.27
C THR A 180 -5.47 -18.22 -5.87
N LYS A 181 -4.31 -18.81 -6.13
CA LYS A 181 -3.02 -18.15 -5.97
C LYS A 181 -2.85 -16.98 -6.95
N PRO A 182 -2.36 -15.82 -6.50
CA PRO A 182 -1.84 -14.79 -7.40
C PRO A 182 -0.69 -15.35 -8.25
N ALA A 183 -0.63 -14.96 -9.53
CA ALA A 183 0.51 -15.28 -10.38
C ALA A 183 1.80 -14.62 -9.84
N PRO A 184 3.00 -15.13 -10.16
CA PRO A 184 4.26 -14.60 -9.62
C PRO A 184 4.47 -13.09 -9.85
N ASN A 185 3.92 -12.57 -10.96
CA ASN A 185 3.95 -11.14 -11.29
C ASN A 185 2.66 -10.39 -10.92
N VAL A 186 1.85 -10.95 -10.01
CA VAL A 186 0.72 -10.24 -9.38
C VAL A 186 1.09 -9.85 -7.96
N ASN A 187 1.02 -8.54 -7.69
CA ASN A 187 1.23 -7.95 -6.38
C ASN A 187 -0.10 -7.67 -5.69
N ILE A 188 -0.21 -8.03 -4.42
CA ILE A 188 -1.38 -7.74 -3.59
C ILE A 188 -1.07 -6.56 -2.69
N MET A 189 -1.70 -5.42 -2.95
CA MET A 189 -1.65 -4.26 -2.06
C MET A 189 -2.69 -4.43 -0.97
N PHE A 190 -2.25 -4.74 0.23
CA PHE A 190 -3.08 -5.07 1.38
C PHE A 190 -3.17 -3.89 2.33
N CYS A 191 -4.39 -3.42 2.60
CA CYS A 191 -4.65 -2.16 3.32
C CYS A 191 -5.14 -2.42 4.74
N SER A 192 -4.56 -1.73 5.72
CA SER A 192 -4.89 -1.84 7.16
C SER A 192 -5.89 -0.78 7.66
N ILE A 193 -6.59 -0.06 6.76
CA ILE A 193 -7.44 1.08 7.13
C ILE A 193 -8.46 0.78 8.22
N GLU A 194 -8.93 -0.46 8.32
CA GLU A 194 -9.96 -0.91 9.25
C GLU A 194 -9.43 -1.23 10.66
N CYS A 195 -8.08 -1.33 10.81
CA CYS A 195 -7.45 -1.65 12.08
C CYS A 195 -7.49 -0.46 13.04
N ASP A 196 -7.59 -0.76 14.34
CA ASP A 196 -7.38 0.22 15.40
C ASP A 196 -5.90 0.63 15.46
N ARG A 197 -5.65 1.88 15.83
CA ARG A 197 -4.29 2.43 15.98
C ARG A 197 -3.92 2.74 17.43
N HIS A 198 -4.75 2.30 18.36
CA HIS A 198 -4.48 2.41 19.79
C HIS A 198 -3.78 1.17 20.36
N MET A 199 -3.93 0.04 19.69
CA MET A 199 -3.33 -1.24 20.06
C MET A 199 -2.56 -1.83 18.87
N PRO A 200 -1.48 -2.59 19.15
CA PRO A 200 -0.80 -3.35 18.09
C PRO A 200 -1.77 -4.29 17.37
N ILE A 201 -1.71 -4.33 16.04
CA ILE A 201 -2.55 -5.23 15.21
C ILE A 201 -2.45 -6.68 15.69
N ALA A 202 -1.26 -7.09 16.14
CA ALA A 202 -1.01 -8.45 16.63
C ALA A 202 -1.84 -8.81 17.87
N ASP A 203 -2.13 -7.82 18.73
CA ASP A 203 -2.73 -8.03 20.06
C ASP A 203 -4.19 -7.55 20.12
N ASP A 204 -4.60 -6.67 19.20
CA ASP A 204 -5.95 -6.09 19.20
C ASP A 204 -7.02 -7.14 18.87
N PRO A 205 -7.96 -7.43 19.79
CA PRO A 205 -9.07 -8.35 19.50
C PRO A 205 -9.94 -7.91 18.32
N GLY A 206 -10.10 -6.59 18.10
CA GLY A 206 -10.86 -6.01 17.00
C GLY A 206 -10.23 -6.27 15.62
N SER A 207 -8.90 -6.49 15.58
CA SER A 207 -8.15 -6.79 14.36
C SER A 207 -8.01 -8.30 14.06
N ALA A 208 -8.74 -9.18 14.77
CA ALA A 208 -8.63 -10.63 14.57
C ALA A 208 -8.96 -11.07 13.13
N ASP A 209 -9.97 -10.47 12.51
CA ASP A 209 -10.34 -10.75 11.13
C ASP A 209 -9.27 -10.29 10.15
N PHE A 210 -8.68 -9.12 10.40
CA PHE A 210 -7.58 -8.60 9.59
C PHE A 210 -6.34 -9.53 9.67
N ARG A 211 -5.97 -9.97 10.87
CA ARG A 211 -4.85 -10.92 11.04
C ARG A 211 -5.06 -12.21 10.26
N ARG A 212 -6.25 -12.81 10.36
CA ARG A 212 -6.59 -14.01 9.60
C ARG A 212 -6.48 -13.79 8.09
N ASP A 213 -6.97 -12.65 7.60
CA ASP A 213 -6.89 -12.30 6.19
C ASP A 213 -5.44 -12.07 5.74
N MET A 214 -4.62 -11.37 6.55
CA MET A 214 -3.19 -11.15 6.28
C MET A 214 -2.42 -12.48 6.20
N GLU A 215 -2.61 -13.35 7.18
CA GLU A 215 -1.97 -14.67 7.22
C GLU A 215 -2.38 -15.54 6.03
N ALA A 216 -3.67 -15.48 5.63
CA ALA A 216 -4.16 -16.19 4.46
C ALA A 216 -3.52 -15.66 3.15
N TRP A 217 -3.36 -14.35 2.99
CA TRP A 217 -2.64 -13.79 1.85
C TRP A 217 -1.15 -14.15 1.86
N ALA A 218 -0.49 -14.08 3.01
CA ALA A 218 0.92 -14.48 3.16
C ALA A 218 1.16 -15.96 2.82
N ALA A 219 0.18 -16.82 3.06
CA ALA A 219 0.24 -18.23 2.64
C ALA A 219 0.08 -18.44 1.12
N LEU A 220 -0.53 -17.49 0.41
CA LEU A 220 -0.75 -17.57 -1.03
C LEU A 220 0.38 -16.96 -1.86
N THR A 221 1.00 -15.89 -1.39
CA THR A 221 2.03 -15.14 -2.12
C THR A 221 2.99 -14.44 -1.19
N ASP A 222 4.25 -14.29 -1.62
CA ASP A 222 5.28 -13.44 -0.99
C ASP A 222 5.37 -12.05 -1.64
N ASN A 223 4.53 -11.75 -2.64
CA ASN A 223 4.46 -10.47 -3.32
C ASN A 223 3.34 -9.60 -2.73
N ILE A 224 3.51 -9.21 -1.47
CA ILE A 224 2.57 -8.35 -0.74
C ILE A 224 3.18 -6.98 -0.54
N PHE A 225 2.41 -5.97 -0.89
CA PHE A 225 2.65 -4.57 -0.59
C PHE A 225 1.67 -4.15 0.50
N VAL A 226 2.14 -3.76 1.67
CA VAL A 226 1.27 -3.24 2.73
C VAL A 226 1.10 -1.73 2.57
N TRP A 227 -0.15 -1.30 2.63
CA TRP A 227 -0.55 0.08 2.81
C TRP A 227 -1.06 0.24 4.23
N ASP A 228 -0.21 0.76 5.10
CA ASP A 228 -0.56 1.05 6.49
C ASP A 228 -0.84 2.54 6.71
N TYR A 229 -1.38 2.87 7.87
CA TYR A 229 -1.85 4.22 8.19
C TYR A 229 -1.42 4.58 9.60
N CYS A 230 -0.74 5.71 9.77
CA CYS A 230 -0.25 6.16 11.06
C CYS A 230 -0.82 7.50 11.53
N GLY A 231 -1.87 8.00 10.90
CA GLY A 231 -2.49 9.26 11.24
C GLY A 231 -4.01 9.26 11.12
N SER A 232 -4.67 10.32 11.59
CA SER A 232 -6.09 10.56 11.38
C SER A 232 -6.31 11.39 10.12
N PHE A 233 -7.15 10.90 9.20
CA PHE A 233 -7.52 11.62 7.97
C PHE A 233 -8.81 12.44 8.12
N LYS A 234 -9.52 12.28 9.23
CA LYS A 234 -10.71 13.07 9.54
C LYS A 234 -10.36 14.37 10.25
N GLU A 235 -9.37 14.31 11.14
CA GLU A 235 -8.96 15.42 11.99
C GLU A 235 -7.43 15.45 12.05
N LEU A 236 -6.80 16.08 11.07
CA LEU A 236 -5.34 16.06 10.89
C LEU A 236 -4.54 16.64 12.06
N GLN A 237 -5.14 17.56 12.81
CA GLN A 237 -4.50 18.21 13.97
C GLN A 237 -4.87 17.57 15.30
N MET A 238 -5.78 16.62 15.30
CA MET A 238 -6.17 15.91 16.52
C MET A 238 -5.05 14.94 16.91
N PRO A 239 -4.63 14.91 18.19
CA PRO A 239 -3.67 13.92 18.68
C PRO A 239 -4.14 12.50 18.35
N THR A 240 -3.35 11.81 17.58
CA THR A 240 -3.63 10.43 17.16
C THR A 240 -2.64 9.50 17.84
N PRO A 241 -3.10 8.60 18.74
CA PRO A 241 -2.21 7.73 19.51
C PRO A 241 -1.69 6.59 18.63
N GLY A 242 -0.80 6.86 17.71
CA GLY A 242 -0.23 5.85 16.82
C GLY A 242 1.24 5.53 17.12
N PHE A 243 1.94 6.39 17.85
CA PHE A 243 3.40 6.22 18.08
C PHE A 243 3.74 4.91 18.78
N GLY A 244 2.99 4.56 19.84
CA GLY A 244 3.26 3.35 20.63
C GLY A 244 3.01 2.03 19.90
N VAL A 245 2.39 2.05 18.72
CA VAL A 245 2.07 0.83 17.96
C VAL A 245 2.79 0.72 16.62
N MET A 246 3.42 1.79 16.14
CA MET A 246 4.09 1.82 14.82
C MET A 246 5.10 0.69 14.68
N GLN A 247 6.03 0.56 15.63
CA GLN A 247 7.04 -0.48 15.58
C GLN A 247 6.44 -1.89 15.58
N SER A 248 5.52 -2.15 16.51
CA SER A 248 4.87 -3.46 16.63
C SER A 248 4.10 -3.84 15.37
N ASN A 249 3.45 -2.88 14.72
CA ASN A 249 2.71 -3.12 13.49
C ASN A 249 3.66 -3.41 12.32
N ILE A 250 4.73 -2.63 12.14
CA ILE A 250 5.74 -2.88 11.11
C ILE A 250 6.38 -4.27 11.31
N GLN A 251 6.75 -4.61 12.55
CA GLN A 251 7.26 -5.93 12.89
C GLN A 251 6.26 -7.05 12.59
N TYR A 252 4.96 -6.82 12.86
CA TYR A 252 3.92 -7.79 12.53
C TYR A 252 3.87 -8.06 11.01
N PHE A 253 3.91 -7.04 10.19
CA PHE A 253 3.92 -7.18 8.73
C PHE A 253 5.19 -7.85 8.21
N VAL A 254 6.36 -7.50 8.75
CA VAL A 254 7.64 -8.15 8.40
C VAL A 254 7.61 -9.64 8.74
N ARG A 255 7.09 -10.03 9.92
CA ARG A 255 6.92 -11.45 10.28
C ARG A 255 5.99 -12.20 9.33
N ASN A 256 5.07 -11.51 8.65
CA ASN A 256 4.21 -12.07 7.61
C ASN A 256 4.83 -11.97 6.19
N GLY A 257 6.14 -11.70 6.08
CA GLY A 257 6.88 -11.73 4.83
C GLY A 257 6.73 -10.50 3.95
N VAL A 258 6.17 -9.41 4.48
CA VAL A 258 6.02 -8.14 3.73
C VAL A 258 7.38 -7.50 3.48
N LYS A 259 7.63 -7.13 2.21
CA LYS A 259 8.88 -6.50 1.75
C LYS A 259 8.68 -5.13 1.11
N ILE A 260 7.45 -4.76 0.81
CA ILE A 260 7.09 -3.48 0.21
C ILE A 260 6.08 -2.81 1.13
N PHE A 261 6.37 -1.59 1.55
CA PHE A 261 5.59 -0.91 2.58
C PHE A 261 5.33 0.56 2.21
N PHE A 262 4.09 0.97 2.34
CA PHE A 262 3.68 2.36 2.26
C PHE A 262 3.03 2.77 3.58
N GLU A 263 3.71 3.61 4.33
CA GLU A 263 3.21 4.20 5.57
C GLU A 263 2.52 5.51 5.22
N GLN A 264 1.20 5.49 5.12
CA GLN A 264 0.43 6.71 4.92
C GLN A 264 0.28 7.43 6.24
N CYS A 265 1.23 8.30 6.51
CA CYS A 265 1.12 9.27 7.59
C CYS A 265 0.16 10.39 7.20
N SER A 266 0.07 11.42 8.02
CA SER A 266 -0.93 12.49 7.85
C SER A 266 -0.69 13.47 6.69
N GLY A 267 0.22 13.17 5.76
CA GLY A 267 0.43 13.86 4.49
C GLY A 267 0.78 15.34 4.58
N PRO A 268 -0.20 16.24 4.60
CA PRO A 268 0.06 17.66 4.43
C PRO A 268 0.75 18.29 5.63
N MET A 269 1.49 19.37 5.38
CA MET A 269 2.04 20.24 6.43
C MET A 269 0.94 20.70 7.38
N GLY A 270 1.25 20.75 8.67
CA GLY A 270 0.34 21.21 9.71
C GLY A 270 -0.49 20.09 10.35
N SER A 271 -0.27 18.84 9.98
CA SER A 271 -0.80 17.71 10.75
C SER A 271 -0.02 17.51 12.06
N GLU A 272 -0.64 16.81 12.98
CA GLU A 272 -0.10 16.56 14.31
C GLU A 272 1.24 15.82 14.25
N PHE A 273 2.28 16.40 14.81
CA PHE A 273 3.66 15.86 14.88
C PHE A 273 4.17 15.26 13.56
N HIS A 274 3.84 15.83 12.42
CA HIS A 274 4.14 15.21 11.12
C HIS A 274 5.64 14.93 10.89
N GLN A 275 6.55 15.80 11.38
CA GLN A 275 8.00 15.59 11.26
C GLN A 275 8.45 14.38 12.08
N LEU A 276 8.01 14.30 13.35
CA LEU A 276 8.34 13.19 14.22
C LEU A 276 7.79 11.87 13.63
N ARG A 277 6.55 11.89 13.17
CA ARG A 277 5.89 10.72 12.59
C ARG A 277 6.61 10.23 11.34
N GLY A 278 6.98 11.14 10.44
CA GLY A 278 7.77 10.82 9.26
C GLY A 278 9.16 10.29 9.57
N TYR A 279 9.84 10.89 10.54
CA TYR A 279 11.14 10.43 11.00
C TYR A 279 11.08 9.01 11.54
N LEU A 280 10.16 8.74 12.46
CA LEU A 280 10.01 7.41 13.06
C LEU A 280 9.60 6.35 12.02
N ALA A 281 8.65 6.68 11.14
CA ALA A 281 8.26 5.79 10.05
C ALA A 281 9.48 5.43 9.18
N ALA A 282 10.27 6.40 8.75
CA ALA A 282 11.45 6.16 7.93
C ALA A 282 12.49 5.27 8.63
N LYS A 283 12.76 5.51 9.93
CA LYS A 283 13.68 4.72 10.72
C LYS A 283 13.21 3.28 10.92
N LEU A 284 11.94 3.10 11.28
CA LEU A 284 11.34 1.79 11.50
C LEU A 284 11.21 0.98 10.19
N LEU A 285 10.94 1.62 9.07
CA LEU A 285 10.91 0.95 7.77
C LEU A 285 12.30 0.50 7.32
N TRP A 286 13.36 1.17 7.77
CA TRP A 286 14.74 0.73 7.54
C TRP A 286 15.13 -0.40 8.47
N ASP A 287 14.89 -0.25 9.77
CA ASP A 287 15.21 -1.22 10.82
C ASP A 287 14.03 -1.36 11.79
N PRO A 288 13.16 -2.36 11.60
CA PRO A 288 12.03 -2.62 12.51
C PRO A 288 12.42 -2.98 13.95
N GLU A 289 13.67 -3.39 14.17
CA GLU A 289 14.17 -3.84 15.48
C GLU A 289 14.98 -2.76 16.22
N LEU A 290 15.02 -1.53 15.69
CA LEU A 290 15.73 -0.42 16.35
C LEU A 290 15.17 -0.14 17.75
N ASP A 291 16.00 0.48 18.60
CA ASP A 291 15.56 1.01 19.90
C ASP A 291 14.64 2.22 19.66
N PHE A 292 13.35 1.99 19.83
CA PHE A 292 12.31 2.98 19.55
C PHE A 292 12.42 4.20 20.47
N ASP A 293 12.63 3.96 21.78
CA ASP A 293 12.70 5.03 22.78
C ASP A 293 13.96 5.88 22.57
N ALA A 294 15.10 5.25 22.29
CA ALA A 294 16.32 5.98 21.95
C ALA A 294 16.14 6.80 20.67
N THR A 295 15.49 6.24 19.64
CA THR A 295 15.24 6.94 18.37
C THR A 295 14.25 8.10 18.54
N MET A 296 13.20 7.92 19.33
CA MET A 296 12.25 8.98 19.70
C MET A 296 12.97 10.12 20.42
N ASN A 297 13.77 9.80 21.43
CA ASN A 297 14.51 10.78 22.22
C ASN A 297 15.56 11.52 21.39
N ASP A 298 16.20 10.85 20.43
CA ASP A 298 17.13 11.50 19.49
C ASP A 298 16.45 12.59 18.70
N PHE A 299 15.25 12.30 18.14
CA PHE A 299 14.46 13.30 17.44
C PHE A 299 14.03 14.44 18.39
N LEU A 300 13.46 14.12 19.54
CA LEU A 300 12.93 15.12 20.47
C LEU A 300 14.02 16.09 20.92
N ASN A 301 15.18 15.56 21.31
CA ASN A 301 16.34 16.38 21.73
C ASN A 301 16.90 17.21 20.57
N GLY A 302 17.03 16.60 19.38
CA GLY A 302 17.57 17.28 18.21
C GLY A 302 16.64 18.36 17.64
N TYR A 303 15.34 18.07 17.57
CA TYR A 303 14.36 18.96 16.94
C TYR A 303 13.83 20.03 17.88
N TYR A 304 13.49 19.66 19.12
CA TYR A 304 12.94 20.57 20.12
C TYR A 304 13.97 21.13 21.11
N GLY A 305 15.20 20.62 21.11
CA GLY A 305 16.26 21.07 22.01
C GLY A 305 15.87 20.95 23.48
N ALA A 306 15.99 22.03 24.24
CA ALA A 306 15.66 22.04 25.68
C ALA A 306 14.18 21.76 26.00
N ALA A 307 13.29 21.77 25.01
CA ALA A 307 11.86 21.45 25.18
C ALA A 307 11.53 20.00 24.75
N GLY A 308 12.54 19.21 24.40
CA GLY A 308 12.35 17.84 23.93
C GLY A 308 11.90 16.84 25.01
N PRO A 309 12.60 16.73 26.13
CA PRO A 309 12.26 15.80 27.23
C PRO A 309 11.07 16.25 28.05
#